data_b001c7c59dd54d8a0420186d098716fb
#
_entry.id   b001c7c59dd54d8a0420186d098716fb
#
_cell.length_a   1.000
_cell.length_b   1.000
_cell.length_c   1.000
_cell.angle_alpha   90.00
_cell.angle_beta   90.00
_cell.angle_gamma   90.00
#
_symmetry.space_group_name_H-M   'P 1'
#
loop_
_entity.id
_entity.type
_entity.pdbx_description
1 polymer ?
#
loop_
_entity_poly.entity_id
_entity_poly.type
_entity_poly.pdbx_seq_one_letter_code
_entity_poly.pdbx_strand_id
1 'polypeptide(L)'
;VVAVPTDVTEVEKRAFFDLVVHSAAKAKEVSIVERALAQGIGLGIDVKQTKGIMIVDLGAETTEISVVAMGGLVLNKMLKIGGTTMDNAILHLVRRHYDFLIGQLTAEMLRRRFGIFGGDSGSTMTVAGRNLLTGVPQQVEVPISLVRAAIREPLAECVSNIQLMLDRTPPEVLRAIQKNGIYLVGGLSNLPGLSRY
;
A
#
# COMPACT_ATOMS: atom_id res chain seq x y z
N VAL A 1 -16.27 -7.09 -15.58
CA VAL A 1 -16.31 -6.79 -14.14
C VAL A 1 -15.31 -5.69 -13.84
N VAL A 2 -15.70 -4.69 -13.05
CA VAL A 2 -14.85 -3.57 -12.62
C VAL A 2 -14.74 -3.60 -11.10
N ALA A 3 -13.52 -3.73 -10.58
CA ALA A 3 -13.26 -3.63 -9.16
C ALA A 3 -13.03 -2.16 -8.79
N VAL A 4 -13.80 -1.66 -7.83
CA VAL A 4 -13.72 -0.27 -7.35
C VAL A 4 -13.27 -0.24 -5.89
N PRO A 5 -12.63 0.85 -5.43
CA PRO A 5 -12.35 1.03 -4.01
C PRO A 5 -13.64 0.93 -3.17
N THR A 6 -13.51 0.46 -1.94
CA THR A 6 -14.68 0.26 -1.07
C THR A 6 -15.25 1.56 -0.50
N ASP A 7 -14.48 2.63 -0.51
CA ASP A 7 -14.89 3.96 0.00
C ASP A 7 -15.40 4.89 -1.11
N VAL A 8 -16.04 4.33 -2.14
CA VAL A 8 -16.63 5.10 -3.23
C VAL A 8 -18.13 5.30 -3.03
N THR A 9 -18.59 6.49 -3.35
CA THR A 9 -20.01 6.85 -3.34
C THR A 9 -20.78 6.16 -4.49
N GLU A 10 -22.09 6.08 -4.40
CA GLU A 10 -22.93 5.53 -5.49
C GLU A 10 -22.78 6.33 -6.79
N VAL A 11 -22.52 7.65 -6.68
CA VAL A 11 -22.25 8.49 -7.86
C VAL A 11 -20.94 8.10 -8.54
N GLU A 12 -19.90 7.86 -7.77
CA GLU A 12 -18.61 7.39 -8.29
C GLU A 12 -18.70 5.97 -8.87
N LYS A 13 -19.43 5.06 -8.23
CA LYS A 13 -19.72 3.74 -8.79
C LYS A 13 -20.41 3.86 -10.15
N ARG A 14 -21.38 4.76 -10.26
CA ARG A 14 -22.06 5.03 -11.53
C ARG A 14 -21.09 5.61 -12.58
N ALA A 15 -20.19 6.49 -12.20
CA ALA A 15 -19.17 7.02 -13.10
C ALA A 15 -18.23 5.93 -13.62
N PHE A 16 -17.80 4.99 -12.79
CA PHE A 16 -17.01 3.81 -13.22
C PHE A 16 -17.79 2.92 -14.19
N PHE A 17 -19.07 2.70 -13.93
CA PHE A 17 -19.96 1.96 -14.83
C PHE A 17 -20.06 2.64 -16.20
N ASP A 18 -20.38 3.93 -16.21
CA ASP A 18 -20.56 4.71 -17.43
C ASP A 18 -19.26 4.82 -18.25
N LEU A 19 -18.12 4.95 -17.58
CA LEU A 19 -16.79 4.95 -18.22
C LEU A 19 -16.58 3.67 -19.05
N VAL A 20 -16.94 2.51 -18.51
CA VAL A 20 -16.73 1.24 -19.20
C VAL A 20 -17.76 1.01 -20.31
N VAL A 21 -19.02 1.35 -20.05
CA VAL A 21 -20.11 1.23 -21.05
C VAL A 21 -19.83 2.08 -22.29
N HIS A 22 -19.33 3.32 -22.09
CA HIS A 22 -19.03 4.26 -23.18
C HIS A 22 -17.60 4.12 -23.75
N SER A 23 -16.81 3.17 -23.22
CA SER A 23 -15.45 2.93 -23.72
C SER A 23 -15.44 2.18 -25.05
N ALA A 24 -14.29 2.20 -25.72
CA ALA A 24 -14.06 1.41 -26.95
C ALA A 24 -14.11 -0.12 -26.71
N ALA A 25 -14.14 -0.58 -25.46
CA ALA A 25 -14.21 -1.99 -25.10
C ALA A 25 -15.53 -2.66 -25.50
N LYS A 26 -16.60 -1.87 -25.76
CA LYS A 26 -17.94 -2.39 -26.18
C LYS A 26 -18.44 -3.54 -25.30
N ALA A 27 -18.30 -3.40 -23.98
CA ALA A 27 -18.70 -4.40 -23.01
C ALA A 27 -20.21 -4.67 -23.13
N LYS A 28 -20.59 -5.94 -23.25
CA LYS A 28 -22.02 -6.36 -23.33
C LYS A 28 -22.70 -6.21 -21.97
N GLU A 29 -21.95 -6.45 -20.91
CA GLU A 29 -22.42 -6.39 -19.53
C GLU A 29 -21.32 -5.83 -18.65
N VAL A 30 -21.69 -4.99 -17.70
CA VAL A 30 -20.76 -4.37 -16.74
C VAL A 30 -21.26 -4.64 -15.33
N SER A 31 -20.41 -5.24 -14.51
CA SER A 31 -20.67 -5.47 -13.09
C SER A 31 -19.63 -4.73 -12.26
N ILE A 32 -20.07 -4.00 -11.26
CA ILE A 32 -19.19 -3.33 -10.28
C ILE A 32 -19.05 -4.25 -9.06
N VAL A 33 -17.82 -4.43 -8.59
CA VAL A 33 -17.49 -5.20 -7.39
C VAL A 33 -16.54 -4.42 -6.52
N GLU A 34 -16.67 -4.55 -5.21
CA GLU A 34 -15.74 -3.97 -4.25
C GLU A 34 -14.37 -4.65 -4.35
N ARG A 35 -13.30 -3.85 -4.34
CA ARG A 35 -11.92 -4.32 -4.54
C ARG A 35 -11.55 -5.42 -3.57
N ALA A 36 -11.91 -5.29 -2.29
CA ALA A 36 -11.58 -6.28 -1.27
C ALA A 36 -12.20 -7.66 -1.56
N LEU A 37 -13.44 -7.71 -2.08
CA LEU A 37 -14.08 -8.97 -2.48
C LEU A 37 -13.37 -9.58 -3.70
N ALA A 38 -13.04 -8.76 -4.69
CA ALA A 38 -12.29 -9.21 -5.87
C ALA A 38 -10.90 -9.75 -5.48
N GLN A 39 -10.22 -9.09 -4.56
CA GLN A 39 -8.92 -9.52 -4.03
C GLN A 39 -9.04 -10.84 -3.28
N GLY A 40 -10.05 -11.01 -2.42
CA GLY A 40 -10.33 -12.27 -1.74
C GLY A 40 -10.49 -13.44 -2.70
N ILE A 41 -11.27 -13.24 -3.77
CA ILE A 41 -11.43 -14.24 -4.85
C ILE A 41 -10.09 -14.50 -5.55
N GLY A 42 -9.31 -13.44 -5.85
CA GLY A 42 -8.00 -13.56 -6.48
C GLY A 42 -6.98 -14.33 -5.63
N LEU A 43 -7.12 -14.28 -4.30
CA LEU A 43 -6.33 -15.08 -3.35
C LEU A 43 -6.79 -16.53 -3.23
N GLY A 44 -7.85 -16.92 -3.96
CA GLY A 44 -8.43 -18.26 -3.89
C GLY A 44 -9.31 -18.48 -2.65
N ILE A 45 -9.75 -17.43 -1.98
CA ILE A 45 -10.57 -17.51 -0.78
C ILE A 45 -12.05 -17.58 -1.21
N ASP A 46 -12.81 -18.51 -0.64
CA ASP A 46 -14.25 -18.49 -0.75
C ASP A 46 -14.82 -17.39 0.15
N VAL A 47 -14.94 -16.18 -0.41
CA VAL A 47 -15.41 -15.00 0.30
C VAL A 47 -16.83 -15.15 0.84
N LYS A 48 -17.66 -16.03 0.21
CA LYS A 48 -19.06 -16.27 0.63
C LYS A 48 -19.15 -17.14 1.88
N GLN A 49 -18.20 -18.05 2.08
CA GLN A 49 -18.22 -18.99 3.20
C GLN A 49 -17.25 -18.59 4.33
N THR A 50 -16.33 -17.67 4.08
CA THR A 50 -15.38 -17.26 5.12
C THR A 50 -16.10 -16.59 6.28
N LYS A 51 -15.77 -17.00 7.51
CA LYS A 51 -16.30 -16.40 8.74
C LYS A 51 -15.60 -15.10 9.12
N GLY A 52 -14.45 -14.82 8.50
CA GLY A 52 -13.70 -13.60 8.69
C GLY A 52 -12.29 -13.70 8.14
N ILE A 53 -11.91 -12.71 7.35
CA ILE A 53 -10.55 -12.45 6.88
C ILE A 53 -10.29 -10.94 6.93
N MET A 54 -9.04 -10.56 7.07
CA MET A 54 -8.61 -9.18 6.86
C MET A 54 -7.70 -9.13 5.64
N ILE A 55 -7.98 -8.20 4.73
CA ILE A 55 -7.16 -7.92 3.56
C ILE A 55 -6.62 -6.50 3.70
N VAL A 56 -5.32 -6.34 3.57
CA VAL A 56 -4.63 -5.05 3.58
C VAL A 56 -3.99 -4.85 2.21
N ASP A 57 -4.60 -3.98 1.41
CA ASP A 57 -4.09 -3.60 0.09
C ASP A 57 -3.14 -2.41 0.22
N LEU A 58 -1.86 -2.68 0.07
CA LEU A 58 -0.77 -1.72 0.18
C LEU A 58 -0.40 -1.23 -1.23
N GLY A 59 -1.07 -0.18 -1.68
CA GLY A 59 -0.91 0.39 -3.01
C GLY A 59 0.19 1.45 -3.11
N ALA A 60 0.24 2.12 -4.27
CA ALA A 60 1.17 3.21 -4.51
C ALA A 60 0.75 4.50 -3.78
N GLU A 61 -0.53 4.86 -3.83
CA GLU A 61 -1.06 6.09 -3.25
C GLU A 61 -1.84 5.86 -1.95
N THR A 62 -2.45 4.68 -1.81
CA THR A 62 -3.38 4.37 -0.72
C THR A 62 -3.09 3.00 -0.12
N THR A 63 -3.45 2.84 1.15
CA THR A 63 -3.60 1.56 1.83
C THR A 63 -5.06 1.37 2.18
N GLU A 64 -5.66 0.26 1.74
CA GLU A 64 -7.03 -0.11 2.06
C GLU A 64 -7.04 -1.31 3.01
N ILE A 65 -7.70 -1.16 4.16
CA ILE A 65 -7.82 -2.19 5.19
C ILE A 65 -9.26 -2.65 5.20
N SER A 66 -9.53 -3.89 4.85
CA SER A 66 -10.88 -4.44 4.71
C SER A 66 -11.06 -5.70 5.52
N VAL A 67 -12.16 -5.78 6.26
CA VAL A 67 -12.61 -6.99 6.95
C VAL A 67 -13.78 -7.57 6.17
N VAL A 68 -13.62 -8.80 5.69
CA VAL A 68 -14.61 -9.51 4.87
C VAL A 68 -15.10 -10.74 5.62
N ALA A 69 -16.43 -10.94 5.65
CA ALA A 69 -17.06 -12.14 6.17
C ALA A 69 -18.38 -12.42 5.44
N MET A 70 -18.69 -13.69 5.21
CA MET A 70 -19.96 -14.17 4.66
C MET A 70 -20.40 -13.44 3.36
N GLY A 71 -19.43 -13.16 2.49
CA GLY A 71 -19.65 -12.53 1.19
C GLY A 71 -19.82 -11.02 1.20
N GLY A 72 -19.61 -10.37 2.34
CA GLY A 72 -19.75 -8.92 2.47
C GLY A 72 -18.60 -8.26 3.23
N LEU A 73 -18.52 -6.94 3.13
CA LEU A 73 -17.63 -6.11 3.92
C LEU A 73 -18.23 -5.87 5.30
N VAL A 74 -17.48 -6.18 6.35
CA VAL A 74 -17.84 -5.91 7.75
C VAL A 74 -17.33 -4.54 8.16
N LEU A 75 -16.07 -4.25 7.86
CA LEU A 75 -15.41 -2.97 8.11
C LEU A 75 -14.48 -2.64 6.96
N ASN A 76 -14.31 -1.36 6.70
CA ASN A 76 -13.35 -0.86 5.73
C ASN A 76 -12.74 0.45 6.19
N LYS A 77 -11.49 0.68 5.82
CA LYS A 77 -10.80 1.94 6.01
C LYS A 77 -9.77 2.16 4.90
N MET A 78 -9.80 3.34 4.29
CA MET A 78 -8.80 3.78 3.35
C MET A 78 -7.89 4.83 3.99
N LEU A 79 -6.59 4.67 3.81
CA LEU A 79 -5.55 5.61 4.22
C LEU A 79 -4.91 6.20 2.98
N LYS A 80 -4.62 7.49 2.99
CA LYS A 80 -3.83 8.16 1.93
C LYS A 80 -2.33 7.97 2.18
N ILE A 81 -1.93 6.73 2.42
CA ILE A 81 -0.56 6.30 2.68
C ILE A 81 -0.26 5.15 1.75
N GLY A 82 0.80 5.27 0.98
CA GLY A 82 1.24 4.25 0.04
C GLY A 82 2.72 4.38 -0.28
N GLY A 83 3.16 3.74 -1.36
CA GLY A 83 4.54 3.79 -1.83
C GLY A 83 5.03 5.21 -2.08
N THR A 84 4.21 6.04 -2.70
CA THR A 84 4.53 7.43 -3.00
C THR A 84 4.77 8.26 -1.73
N THR A 85 4.00 8.02 -0.67
CA THR A 85 4.22 8.68 0.63
C THR A 85 5.60 8.34 1.20
N MET A 86 5.99 7.06 1.11
CA MET A 86 7.31 6.60 1.57
C MET A 86 8.43 7.16 0.69
N ASP A 87 8.24 7.18 -0.63
CA ASP A 87 9.21 7.74 -1.58
C ASP A 87 9.43 9.24 -1.33
N ASN A 88 8.36 9.99 -1.09
CA ASN A 88 8.43 11.40 -0.73
C ASN A 88 9.18 11.62 0.59
N ALA A 89 8.95 10.76 1.59
CA ALA A 89 9.68 10.83 2.86
C ALA A 89 11.19 10.60 2.64
N ILE A 90 11.58 9.67 1.77
CA ILE A 90 12.98 9.45 1.38
C ILE A 90 13.56 10.70 0.69
N LEU A 91 12.83 11.27 -0.28
CA LEU A 91 13.23 12.50 -0.97
C LEU A 91 13.50 13.65 0.02
N HIS A 92 12.58 13.83 0.98
CA HIS A 92 12.70 14.87 1.99
C HIS A 92 13.92 14.66 2.91
N LEU A 93 14.17 13.43 3.37
CA LEU A 93 15.31 13.13 4.22
C LEU A 93 16.64 13.26 3.48
N VAL A 94 16.75 12.79 2.23
CA VAL A 94 17.95 12.97 1.41
C VAL A 94 18.23 14.45 1.19
N ARG A 95 17.20 15.22 0.84
CA ARG A 95 17.33 16.67 0.66
C ARG A 95 17.82 17.36 1.95
N ARG A 96 17.26 17.00 3.08
CA ARG A 96 17.56 17.62 4.38
C ARG A 96 18.95 17.29 4.90
N HIS A 97 19.43 16.04 4.67
CA HIS A 97 20.70 15.59 5.22
C HIS A 97 21.91 15.86 4.33
N TYR A 98 21.69 15.96 3.02
CA TYR A 98 22.78 16.07 2.04
C TYR A 98 22.71 17.33 1.18
N ASP A 99 21.69 18.19 1.35
CA ASP A 99 21.37 19.28 0.43
C ASP A 99 21.34 18.79 -1.02
N PHE A 100 20.71 17.63 -1.24
CA PHE A 100 20.79 16.88 -2.47
C PHE A 100 19.40 16.48 -2.99
N LEU A 101 19.15 16.72 -4.26
CA LEU A 101 17.89 16.42 -4.90
C LEU A 101 18.03 15.15 -5.75
N ILE A 102 17.26 14.11 -5.41
CA ILE A 102 17.08 12.90 -6.21
C ILE A 102 15.69 12.87 -6.84
N GLY A 103 15.52 12.06 -7.89
CA GLY A 103 14.22 11.87 -8.54
C GLY A 103 13.33 10.84 -7.83
N GLN A 104 12.04 10.87 -8.15
CA GLN A 104 11.03 9.93 -7.60
C GLN A 104 11.40 8.47 -7.83
N LEU A 105 11.82 8.13 -9.06
CA LEU A 105 12.25 6.76 -9.40
C LEU A 105 13.46 6.30 -8.59
N THR A 106 14.37 7.23 -8.25
CA THR A 106 15.51 6.92 -7.39
C THR A 106 15.08 6.63 -5.96
N ALA A 107 14.13 7.39 -5.43
CA ALA A 107 13.57 7.14 -4.11
C ALA A 107 12.83 5.80 -4.03
N GLU A 108 12.02 5.48 -5.05
CA GLU A 108 11.38 4.17 -5.18
C GLU A 108 12.40 3.03 -5.24
N MET A 109 13.47 3.19 -5.99
CA MET A 109 14.55 2.21 -6.10
C MET A 109 15.23 1.97 -4.74
N LEU A 110 15.51 3.04 -3.98
CA LEU A 110 16.04 2.97 -2.61
C LEU A 110 15.10 2.20 -1.69
N ARG A 111 13.80 2.51 -1.72
CA ARG A 111 12.78 1.84 -0.92
C ARG A 111 12.69 0.36 -1.26
N ARG A 112 12.61 0.01 -2.56
CA ARG A 112 12.53 -1.38 -3.03
C ARG A 112 13.79 -2.19 -2.68
N ARG A 113 14.97 -1.56 -2.74
CA ARG A 113 16.24 -2.22 -2.46
C ARG A 113 16.41 -2.52 -0.98
N PHE A 114 16.12 -1.56 -0.13
CA PHE A 114 16.44 -1.64 1.29
C PHE A 114 15.26 -2.13 2.15
N GLY A 115 14.04 -1.71 1.86
CA GLY A 115 12.88 -2.08 2.66
C GLY A 115 13.04 -1.77 4.15
N ILE A 116 12.40 -2.59 4.99
CA ILE A 116 12.45 -2.44 6.46
C ILE A 116 13.65 -3.21 7.04
N PHE A 117 13.89 -4.43 6.56
CA PHE A 117 14.92 -5.34 7.08
C PHE A 117 15.86 -5.88 5.98
N GLY A 118 15.84 -5.32 4.78
CA GLY A 118 16.73 -5.73 3.70
C GLY A 118 18.14 -5.13 3.86
N GLY A 119 19.20 -5.93 3.67
CA GLY A 119 20.61 -5.51 3.74
C GLY A 119 21.17 -5.35 5.15
N ASP A 120 22.51 -5.32 5.24
CA ASP A 120 23.22 -5.10 6.47
C ASP A 120 23.13 -3.64 6.92
N SER A 121 23.28 -3.39 8.22
CA SER A 121 23.11 -2.05 8.82
C SER A 121 24.05 -0.99 8.26
N GLY A 122 25.21 -1.39 7.71
CA GLY A 122 26.18 -0.52 7.05
C GLY A 122 26.02 -0.36 5.55
N SER A 123 24.99 -0.99 4.94
CA SER A 123 24.79 -0.91 3.49
C SER A 123 24.47 0.50 3.04
N THR A 124 25.11 0.93 1.95
CA THR A 124 24.85 2.20 1.26
C THR A 124 24.47 1.92 -0.20
N MET A 125 23.89 2.92 -0.84
CA MET A 125 23.62 2.92 -2.27
C MET A 125 24.00 4.27 -2.86
N THR A 126 24.87 4.23 -3.88
CA THR A 126 25.24 5.42 -4.64
C THR A 126 24.09 5.82 -5.57
N VAL A 127 23.63 7.04 -5.47
CA VAL A 127 22.56 7.60 -6.29
C VAL A 127 23.00 8.89 -6.96
N ALA A 128 22.55 9.08 -8.21
CA ALA A 128 22.78 10.32 -8.94
C ALA A 128 21.68 11.35 -8.65
N GLY A 129 22.05 12.60 -8.61
CA GLY A 129 21.13 13.70 -8.39
C GLY A 129 21.81 15.06 -8.57
N ARG A 130 21.22 16.11 -8.01
CA ARG A 130 21.74 17.46 -8.09
C ARG A 130 22.06 18.01 -6.70
N ASN A 131 23.26 18.45 -6.50
CA ASN A 131 23.65 19.19 -5.30
C ASN A 131 22.95 20.55 -5.31
N LEU A 132 22.23 20.89 -4.25
CA LEU A 132 21.42 22.12 -4.17
C LEU A 132 22.26 23.37 -3.90
N LEU A 133 23.45 23.23 -3.30
CA LEU A 133 24.35 24.33 -3.00
C LEU A 133 25.14 24.77 -4.24
N THR A 134 25.62 23.79 -5.02
CA THR A 134 26.44 24.06 -6.22
C THR A 134 25.65 24.06 -7.52
N GLY A 135 24.43 23.48 -7.52
CA GLY A 135 23.59 23.29 -8.71
C GLY A 135 24.09 22.21 -9.68
N VAL A 136 25.23 21.56 -9.38
CA VAL A 136 25.88 20.60 -10.28
C VAL A 136 25.35 19.19 -10.06
N PRO A 137 25.18 18.38 -11.15
CA PRO A 137 24.92 16.95 -11.03
C PRO A 137 26.09 16.24 -10.32
N GLN A 138 25.79 15.40 -9.36
CA GLN A 138 26.75 14.64 -8.57
C GLN A 138 26.16 13.28 -8.17
N GLN A 139 26.99 12.48 -7.48
CA GLN A 139 26.55 11.25 -6.83
C GLN A 139 26.74 11.35 -5.33
N VAL A 140 25.84 10.72 -4.58
CA VAL A 140 25.90 10.62 -3.12
C VAL A 140 25.61 9.20 -2.67
N GLU A 141 26.25 8.77 -1.59
CA GLU A 141 25.93 7.50 -0.94
C GLU A 141 24.82 7.68 0.08
N VAL A 142 23.70 6.99 -0.14
CA VAL A 142 22.55 7.00 0.76
C VAL A 142 22.58 5.73 1.61
N PRO A 143 22.71 5.85 2.94
CA PRO A 143 22.73 4.69 3.82
C PRO A 143 21.32 4.13 4.03
N ILE A 144 21.24 2.83 4.23
CA ILE A 144 20.00 2.10 4.53
C ILE A 144 19.29 2.66 5.76
N SER A 145 20.03 3.14 6.75
CA SER A 145 19.48 3.72 7.98
C SER A 145 18.62 4.96 7.71
N LEU A 146 18.99 5.79 6.74
CA LEU A 146 18.20 6.95 6.31
C LEU A 146 16.90 6.53 5.64
N VAL A 147 16.96 5.53 4.75
CA VAL A 147 15.77 5.01 4.08
C VAL A 147 14.79 4.39 5.09
N ARG A 148 15.30 3.60 6.05
CA ARG A 148 14.49 3.03 7.13
C ARG A 148 13.86 4.11 8.02
N ALA A 149 14.61 5.14 8.36
CA ALA A 149 14.08 6.28 9.12
C ALA A 149 12.94 6.97 8.38
N ALA A 150 13.07 7.14 7.06
CA ALA A 150 12.05 7.76 6.22
C ALA A 150 10.73 6.98 6.19
N ILE A 151 10.80 5.65 6.02
CA ILE A 151 9.60 4.82 5.84
C ILE A 151 8.95 4.41 7.16
N ARG A 152 9.62 4.61 8.30
CA ARG A 152 9.15 4.16 9.62
C ARG A 152 7.80 4.77 10.02
N GLU A 153 7.66 6.07 9.87
CA GLU A 153 6.45 6.79 10.29
C GLU A 153 5.22 6.39 9.46
N PRO A 154 5.25 6.40 8.10
CA PRO A 154 4.14 5.92 7.29
C PRO A 154 3.75 4.47 7.60
N LEU A 155 4.71 3.60 7.86
CA LEU A 155 4.43 2.20 8.22
C LEU A 155 3.79 2.08 9.60
N ALA A 156 4.29 2.81 10.59
CA ALA A 156 3.73 2.80 11.94
C ALA A 156 2.27 3.26 11.92
N GLU A 157 1.93 4.25 11.08
CA GLU A 157 0.57 4.70 10.89
C GLU A 157 -0.32 3.61 10.27
N CYS A 158 0.18 2.88 9.26
CA CYS A 158 -0.53 1.73 8.69
C CYS A 158 -0.81 0.68 9.75
N VAL A 159 0.20 0.28 10.54
CA VAL A 159 0.05 -0.74 11.59
C VAL A 159 -0.93 -0.30 12.67
N SER A 160 -0.86 0.95 13.12
CA SER A 160 -1.80 1.49 14.11
C SER A 160 -3.25 1.44 13.61
N ASN A 161 -3.46 1.69 12.32
CA ASN A 161 -4.79 1.59 11.72
C ASN A 161 -5.26 0.14 11.56
N ILE A 162 -4.36 -0.82 11.26
CA ILE A 162 -4.70 -2.25 11.28
C ILE A 162 -5.14 -2.67 12.68
N GLN A 163 -4.40 -2.30 13.72
CA GLN A 163 -4.77 -2.56 15.12
C GLN A 163 -6.15 -1.98 15.47
N LEU A 164 -6.38 -0.70 15.12
CA LEU A 164 -7.66 -0.05 15.35
C LEU A 164 -8.83 -0.77 14.65
N MET A 165 -8.59 -1.29 13.44
CA MET A 165 -9.60 -2.06 12.71
C MET A 165 -9.87 -3.41 13.37
N LEU A 166 -8.84 -4.11 13.88
CA LEU A 166 -9.02 -5.35 14.65
C LEU A 166 -9.82 -5.11 15.93
N ASP A 167 -9.52 -4.02 16.65
CA ASP A 167 -10.23 -3.65 17.91
C ASP A 167 -11.72 -3.37 17.67
N ARG A 168 -12.08 -2.87 16.49
CA ARG A 168 -13.46 -2.59 16.07
C ARG A 168 -14.17 -3.78 15.45
N THR A 169 -13.44 -4.85 15.15
CA THR A 169 -14.00 -6.04 14.50
C THR A 169 -14.85 -6.85 15.49
N PRO A 170 -16.07 -7.29 15.10
CA PRO A 170 -16.90 -8.13 15.95
C PRO A 170 -16.14 -9.38 16.44
N PRO A 171 -16.31 -9.81 17.70
CA PRO A 171 -15.51 -10.87 18.31
C PRO A 171 -15.51 -12.21 17.53
N GLU A 172 -16.63 -12.54 16.90
CA GLU A 172 -16.75 -13.78 16.10
C GLU A 172 -15.91 -13.73 14.83
N VAL A 173 -15.93 -12.58 14.15
CA VAL A 173 -15.13 -12.32 12.93
C VAL A 173 -13.65 -12.22 13.30
N LEU A 174 -13.32 -11.56 14.43
CA LEU A 174 -11.94 -11.46 14.91
C LEU A 174 -11.31 -12.83 15.20
N ARG A 175 -12.07 -13.75 15.83
CA ARG A 175 -11.60 -15.14 16.04
C ARG A 175 -11.29 -15.85 14.72
N ALA A 176 -12.09 -15.60 13.68
CA ALA A 176 -11.83 -16.16 12.37
C ALA A 176 -10.57 -15.56 11.73
N ILE A 177 -10.37 -14.24 11.85
CA ILE A 177 -9.15 -13.56 11.37
C ILE A 177 -7.91 -14.09 12.10
N GLN A 178 -7.96 -14.30 13.42
CA GLN A 178 -6.86 -14.88 14.18
C GLN A 178 -6.45 -16.25 13.65
N LYS A 179 -7.42 -17.07 13.20
CA LYS A 179 -7.17 -18.38 12.61
C LYS A 179 -6.66 -18.30 11.17
N ASN A 180 -7.26 -17.42 10.36
CA ASN A 180 -7.02 -17.34 8.93
C ASN A 180 -5.85 -16.39 8.57
N GLY A 181 -5.48 -15.49 9.49
CA GLY A 181 -4.43 -14.48 9.28
C GLY A 181 -4.91 -13.21 8.58
N ILE A 182 -3.95 -12.32 8.34
CA ILE A 182 -4.10 -11.07 7.59
C ILE A 182 -3.42 -11.25 6.25
N TYR A 183 -4.12 -10.97 5.17
CA TYR A 183 -3.60 -11.07 3.81
C TYR A 183 -3.08 -9.71 3.34
N LEU A 184 -1.79 -9.65 3.04
CA LEU A 184 -1.15 -8.45 2.48
C LEU A 184 -1.13 -8.55 0.96
N VAL A 185 -1.70 -7.57 0.28
CA VAL A 185 -1.74 -7.48 -1.19
C VAL A 185 -1.26 -6.10 -1.65
N GLY A 186 -1.22 -5.89 -2.96
CA GLY A 186 -0.71 -4.63 -3.54
C GLY A 186 0.81 -4.62 -3.70
N GLY A 187 1.31 -3.63 -4.42
CA GLY A 187 2.72 -3.53 -4.79
C GLY A 187 3.69 -3.39 -3.62
N LEU A 188 3.27 -2.72 -2.55
CA LEU A 188 4.07 -2.56 -1.33
C LEU A 188 4.16 -3.83 -0.49
N SER A 189 3.29 -4.81 -0.67
CA SER A 189 3.39 -6.10 0.06
C SER A 189 4.72 -6.80 -0.18
N ASN A 190 5.39 -6.49 -1.31
CA ASN A 190 6.73 -6.98 -1.66
C ASN A 190 7.88 -6.19 -1.00
N LEU A 191 7.58 -5.22 -0.12
CA LEU A 191 8.63 -4.46 0.57
C LEU A 191 9.46 -5.42 1.45
N PRO A 192 10.81 -5.46 1.27
CA PRO A 192 11.64 -6.39 2.01
C PRO A 192 11.46 -6.25 3.53
N GLY A 193 11.08 -7.35 4.17
CA GLY A 193 10.87 -7.42 5.61
C GLY A 193 9.50 -6.99 6.13
N LEU A 194 8.57 -6.57 5.27
CA LEU A 194 7.24 -6.12 5.71
C LEU A 194 6.47 -7.19 6.50
N SER A 195 6.52 -8.44 6.06
CA SER A 195 5.82 -9.55 6.74
C SER A 195 6.34 -9.89 8.13
N ARG A 196 7.48 -9.31 8.53
CA ARG A 196 8.09 -9.49 9.87
C ARG A 196 7.92 -8.25 10.76
N TYR A 197 7.42 -7.18 10.20
CA TYR A 197 7.18 -5.91 10.90
C TYR A 197 5.86 -5.92 11.65
#